data_b03b9b208b6a4f1037c8fe0b65f4ae1b
#
_entry.id   b03b9b208b6a4f1037c8fe0b65f4ae1b
#
_cell.length_a   1.000
_cell.length_b   1.000
_cell.length_c   1.000
_cell.angle_alpha   90.00
_cell.angle_beta   90.00
_cell.angle_gamma   90.00
#
_symmetry.space_group_name_H-M   'P 1'
#
loop_
_entity.id
_entity.type
_entity.pdbx_description
1 polymer ?
#
loop_
_entity_poly.entity_id
_entity_poly.type
_entity_poly.pdbx_seq_one_letter_code
_entity_poly.pdbx_strand_id
1 'polypeptide(L)'
;MVRIGLDGPAYEWQGPMGQPIAGPPHGFKGAIMKDIRKGQKSAAGRKAPPAPGGKRATLPRALSKLGFCSRTQAEELVRAGRVSVDGHIATSLETWVDVETAAIAVDGRRVTAEKRVYLMLNKPRGLVTTRHDPQGRPTVYDCLAGLDHTHLSPVGRLDKASEGLLLFTNDTEFAQALLDPETHVAKTYHVQVDRHVDVAVLEALMAGVRHDGEFLRARRANLLREGGRNAWLEIELEEGRNRQIRRMLEVLDIACLRLLRVSIGNLALGDLEKGAVRPLTEAEVAGLRRLAGKTAL
;
A
#
# COMPACT_ATOMS: atom_id res chain seq x y z
N MET A 1 20.47 16.79 -26.68
CA MET A 1 20.60 17.80 -25.61
C MET A 1 19.58 18.89 -25.88
N VAL A 2 18.37 18.74 -25.33
CA VAL A 2 17.29 19.75 -25.43
C VAL A 2 16.84 20.03 -24.01
N ARG A 3 17.20 21.19 -23.49
CA ARG A 3 16.68 21.74 -22.24
C ARG A 3 15.30 22.30 -22.53
N ILE A 4 14.27 21.76 -21.90
CA ILE A 4 12.96 22.41 -21.82
C ILE A 4 12.95 23.20 -20.52
N GLY A 5 12.91 24.53 -20.62
CA GLY A 5 12.79 25.44 -19.51
C GLY A 5 11.42 25.31 -18.84
N LEU A 6 11.43 25.21 -17.52
CA LEU A 6 10.25 25.29 -16.66
C LEU A 6 10.23 26.69 -16.03
N ASP A 7 9.63 27.64 -16.73
CA ASP A 7 9.19 28.90 -16.13
C ASP A 7 7.66 28.96 -16.22
N GLY A 8 7.01 28.59 -15.14
CA GLY A 8 5.59 28.82 -14.88
C GLY A 8 5.41 29.16 -13.38
N PRO A 9 4.49 30.07 -13.02
CA PRO A 9 4.38 30.61 -11.67
C PRO A 9 4.02 29.50 -10.67
N ALA A 10 4.67 29.56 -9.51
CA ALA A 10 4.38 28.71 -8.34
C ALA A 10 2.91 28.87 -7.94
N TYR A 11 2.13 27.83 -8.15
CA TYR A 11 0.80 27.69 -7.57
C TYR A 11 0.98 27.23 -6.11
N GLU A 12 0.79 28.14 -5.18
CA GLU A 12 0.58 27.79 -3.77
C GLU A 12 -0.71 26.98 -3.63
N TRP A 13 -0.55 25.69 -3.36
CA TRP A 13 -1.68 24.81 -3.05
C TRP A 13 -2.22 25.16 -1.66
N GLN A 14 -3.36 25.84 -1.60
CA GLN A 14 -4.18 25.94 -0.40
C GLN A 14 -5.17 24.78 -0.39
N GLY A 15 -4.77 23.67 0.23
CA GLY A 15 -5.65 22.55 0.51
C GLY A 15 -6.75 22.96 1.49
N PRO A 16 -7.89 22.24 1.54
CA PRO A 16 -9.04 22.57 2.38
C PRO A 16 -8.81 22.34 3.90
N MET A 17 -7.59 22.35 4.39
CA MET A 17 -7.23 22.14 5.81
C MET A 17 -6.20 23.14 6.34
N GLY A 18 -6.39 24.42 6.02
CA GLY A 18 -5.56 25.50 6.54
C GLY A 18 -6.29 26.36 7.57
N GLN A 19 -6.72 25.80 8.71
CA GLN A 19 -6.93 26.58 9.94
C GLN A 19 -6.53 25.74 11.17
N PRO A 20 -5.77 26.33 12.13
CA PRO A 20 -5.43 25.65 13.38
C PRO A 20 -6.67 25.52 14.26
N ILE A 21 -6.85 24.34 14.82
CA ILE A 21 -7.94 24.02 15.75
C ILE A 21 -7.63 24.73 17.07
N ALA A 22 -8.47 25.69 17.46
CA ALA A 22 -8.48 26.27 18.78
C ALA A 22 -8.97 25.21 19.79
N GLY A 23 -8.22 25.05 20.89
CA GLY A 23 -8.55 24.13 21.97
C GLY A 23 -9.86 24.51 22.70
N PRO A 24 -10.50 23.55 23.40
CA PRO A 24 -11.76 23.77 24.07
C PRO A 24 -11.61 24.67 25.30
N PRO A 25 -12.59 25.53 25.62
CA PRO A 25 -12.58 26.34 26.84
C PRO A 25 -12.87 25.48 28.07
N HIS A 26 -12.09 25.71 29.11
CA HIS A 26 -12.28 25.12 30.44
C HIS A 26 -13.54 25.66 31.13
N GLY A 27 -14.24 24.75 31.77
CA GLY A 27 -15.00 25.01 32.98
C GLY A 27 -16.50 24.99 32.86
N PHE A 28 -17.15 23.94 33.39
CA PHE A 28 -18.32 24.07 34.27
C PHE A 28 -18.37 22.83 35.18
N LYS A 29 -18.29 23.09 36.50
CA LYS A 29 -18.63 22.16 37.59
C LYS A 29 -20.10 22.35 38.01
N GLY A 30 -20.73 21.24 38.43
CA GLY A 30 -21.90 21.27 39.36
C GLY A 30 -23.11 20.54 38.79
N ALA A 31 -23.36 19.40 39.19
CA ALA A 31 -24.10 18.88 40.34
C ALA A 31 -25.56 18.48 40.11
N ILE A 32 -25.89 17.28 40.60
CA ILE A 32 -27.12 16.78 41.26
C ILE A 32 -28.15 16.01 40.40
N MET A 33 -28.11 14.71 40.53
CA MET A 33 -29.00 13.70 41.11
C MET A 33 -30.49 13.62 40.71
N LYS A 34 -30.84 12.36 40.36
CA LYS A 34 -32.12 11.63 40.49
C LYS A 34 -33.23 11.93 39.49
N ASP A 35 -33.61 10.98 38.64
CA ASP A 35 -34.76 10.10 38.93
C ASP A 35 -34.82 8.88 37.99
N ILE A 36 -35.22 7.75 38.57
CA ILE A 36 -35.37 6.45 37.94
C ILE A 36 -36.77 6.35 37.35
N ARG A 37 -36.91 6.17 36.05
CA ARG A 37 -38.11 5.51 35.47
C ARG A 37 -37.73 4.55 34.35
N LYS A 38 -38.07 3.27 34.57
CA LYS A 38 -38.07 2.18 33.63
C LYS A 38 -38.86 2.54 32.36
N GLY A 39 -38.16 2.59 31.22
CA GLY A 39 -38.76 2.65 29.90
C GLY A 39 -38.15 1.52 29.06
N GLN A 40 -39.01 0.62 28.59
CA GLN A 40 -38.71 -0.53 27.75
C GLN A 40 -37.86 -0.11 26.54
N LYS A 41 -36.65 -0.65 26.43
CA LYS A 41 -35.85 -0.57 25.21
C LYS A 41 -36.46 -1.52 24.19
N SER A 42 -37.12 -0.98 23.17
CA SER A 42 -37.37 -1.70 21.93
C SER A 42 -36.04 -2.09 21.33
N ALA A 43 -35.80 -3.37 21.17
CA ALA A 43 -34.69 -3.91 20.45
C ALA A 43 -34.85 -3.56 18.96
N ALA A 44 -34.31 -2.41 18.54
CA ALA A 44 -34.12 -2.10 17.12
C ALA A 44 -33.15 -3.15 16.55
N GLY A 45 -33.68 -3.99 15.67
CA GLY A 45 -33.03 -5.16 15.13
C GLY A 45 -31.65 -4.83 14.55
N ARG A 46 -30.64 -5.43 15.12
CA ARG A 46 -29.33 -5.60 14.45
C ARG A 46 -29.59 -6.46 13.23
N LYS A 47 -29.71 -5.83 12.06
CA LYS A 47 -29.65 -6.57 10.80
C LYS A 47 -28.28 -7.26 10.76
N ALA A 48 -28.28 -8.58 10.71
CA ALA A 48 -27.09 -9.39 10.49
C ALA A 48 -26.34 -8.86 9.26
N PRO A 49 -24.98 -8.89 9.26
CA PRO A 49 -24.22 -8.49 8.09
C PRO A 49 -24.65 -9.39 6.92
N PRO A 50 -25.03 -8.82 5.78
CA PRO A 50 -25.36 -9.61 4.61
C PRO A 50 -24.13 -10.35 4.13
N ALA A 51 -24.33 -11.55 3.57
CA ALA A 51 -23.31 -12.42 3.02
C ALA A 51 -22.33 -11.68 2.08
N PRO A 52 -21.06 -12.09 1.98
CA PRO A 52 -20.05 -11.43 1.16
C PRO A 52 -20.34 -11.62 -0.32
N GLY A 53 -21.06 -10.70 -0.90
CA GLY A 53 -21.38 -10.60 -2.32
C GLY A 53 -21.06 -9.18 -2.82
N GLY A 54 -19.94 -8.98 -3.31
CA GLY A 54 -19.42 -8.13 -4.38
C GLY A 54 -19.25 -6.63 -4.14
N LYS A 55 -20.26 -5.84 -3.88
CA LYS A 55 -20.20 -4.37 -4.03
C LYS A 55 -20.34 -3.58 -2.72
N ARG A 56 -20.69 -4.23 -1.62
CA ARG A 56 -20.89 -3.58 -0.33
C ARG A 56 -19.60 -3.50 0.49
N ALA A 57 -19.40 -2.36 1.14
CA ALA A 57 -18.27 -2.12 2.04
C ALA A 57 -18.73 -1.26 3.22
N THR A 58 -17.97 -1.29 4.32
CA THR A 58 -18.14 -0.26 5.36
C THR A 58 -17.76 1.10 4.80
N LEU A 59 -18.39 2.14 5.30
CA LEU A 59 -18.22 3.50 4.77
C LEU A 59 -16.76 3.96 4.67
N PRO A 60 -15.85 3.71 5.67
CA PRO A 60 -14.43 4.01 5.49
C PRO A 60 -13.76 3.21 4.36
N ARG A 61 -14.17 1.95 4.18
CA ARG A 61 -13.67 1.14 3.06
C ARG A 61 -14.20 1.62 1.71
N ALA A 62 -15.44 2.08 1.66
CA ALA A 62 -16.06 2.62 0.45
C ALA A 62 -15.33 3.89 -0.03
N LEU A 63 -15.07 4.85 0.87
CA LEU A 63 -14.29 6.06 0.56
C LEU A 63 -12.87 5.71 0.05
N SER A 64 -12.23 4.72 0.67
CA SER A 64 -10.92 4.26 0.22
C SER A 64 -10.97 3.52 -1.13
N LYS A 65 -12.01 2.72 -1.40
CA LYS A 65 -12.22 2.05 -2.69
C LYS A 65 -12.52 3.03 -3.82
N LEU A 66 -13.19 4.14 -3.51
CA LEU A 66 -13.44 5.23 -4.45
C LEU A 66 -12.17 6.05 -4.75
N GLY A 67 -11.07 5.83 -4.03
CA GLY A 67 -9.80 6.56 -4.20
C GLY A 67 -9.78 7.91 -3.49
N PHE A 68 -10.80 8.25 -2.71
CA PHE A 68 -10.95 9.57 -2.08
C PHE A 68 -9.91 9.84 -0.98
N CYS A 69 -9.68 8.86 -0.07
CA CYS A 69 -8.72 9.00 1.02
C CYS A 69 -8.32 7.64 1.60
N SER A 70 -7.36 7.63 2.55
CA SER A 70 -7.03 6.41 3.29
C SER A 70 -8.16 5.97 4.21
N ARG A 71 -8.16 4.71 4.63
CA ARG A 71 -9.16 4.20 5.61
C ARG A 71 -9.14 4.99 6.92
N THR A 72 -7.94 5.28 7.44
CA THR A 72 -7.79 6.06 8.69
C THR A 72 -8.37 7.46 8.54
N GLN A 73 -8.06 8.16 7.45
CA GLN A 73 -8.65 9.48 7.17
C GLN A 73 -10.18 9.40 7.00
N ALA A 74 -10.67 8.36 6.33
CA ALA A 74 -12.11 8.13 6.20
C ALA A 74 -12.79 7.91 7.57
N GLU A 75 -12.14 7.15 8.48
CA GLU A 75 -12.65 6.95 9.84
C GLU A 75 -12.72 8.26 10.62
N GLU A 76 -11.70 9.11 10.50
CA GLU A 76 -11.69 10.45 11.12
C GLU A 76 -12.82 11.32 10.57
N LEU A 77 -13.03 11.34 9.26
CA LEU A 77 -14.13 12.08 8.61
C LEU A 77 -15.50 11.59 9.08
N VAL A 78 -15.71 10.27 9.18
CA VAL A 78 -16.98 9.70 9.66
C VAL A 78 -17.21 10.05 11.13
N ARG A 79 -16.19 9.90 12.00
CA ARG A 79 -16.30 10.26 13.43
C ARG A 79 -16.60 11.75 13.62
N ALA A 80 -16.06 12.60 12.75
CA ALA A 80 -16.29 14.05 12.77
C ALA A 80 -17.68 14.44 12.20
N GLY A 81 -18.52 13.48 11.75
CA GLY A 81 -19.83 13.77 11.16
C GLY A 81 -19.78 14.50 9.82
N ARG A 82 -18.65 14.43 9.11
CA ARG A 82 -18.40 15.11 7.83
C ARG A 82 -18.84 14.29 6.62
N VAL A 83 -19.28 13.05 6.83
CA VAL A 83 -19.69 12.13 5.76
C VAL A 83 -21.20 11.93 5.79
N SER A 84 -21.83 12.04 4.64
CA SER A 84 -23.24 11.68 4.47
C SER A 84 -23.42 10.57 3.45
N VAL A 85 -24.45 9.77 3.65
CA VAL A 85 -24.87 8.69 2.74
C VAL A 85 -26.34 8.91 2.44
N ASP A 86 -26.70 9.02 1.17
CA ASP A 86 -28.06 9.26 0.71
C ASP A 86 -28.73 10.46 1.41
N GLY A 87 -27.93 11.52 1.65
CA GLY A 87 -28.36 12.76 2.31
C GLY A 87 -28.35 12.75 3.83
N HIS A 88 -28.05 11.63 4.49
CA HIS A 88 -28.05 11.50 5.96
C HIS A 88 -26.63 11.41 6.49
N ILE A 89 -26.31 12.18 7.53
CA ILE A 89 -24.98 12.14 8.18
C ILE A 89 -24.75 10.76 8.80
N ALA A 90 -23.63 10.14 8.47
CA ALA A 90 -23.20 8.85 9.00
C ALA A 90 -22.06 9.06 9.99
N THR A 91 -22.26 8.61 11.24
CA THR A 91 -21.26 8.69 12.33
C THR A 91 -20.72 7.33 12.75
N SER A 92 -21.33 6.24 12.27
CA SER A 92 -20.88 4.89 12.56
C SER A 92 -19.90 4.39 11.51
N LEU A 93 -18.74 3.90 11.95
CA LEU A 93 -17.75 3.26 11.08
C LEU A 93 -18.26 1.94 10.47
N GLU A 94 -19.26 1.32 11.11
CA GLU A 94 -19.89 0.07 10.66
C GLU A 94 -21.07 0.33 9.69
N THR A 95 -21.27 1.55 9.22
CA THR A 95 -22.25 1.85 8.17
C THR A 95 -21.88 1.14 6.88
N TRP A 96 -22.70 0.20 6.43
CA TRP A 96 -22.53 -0.53 5.18
C TRP A 96 -23.19 0.18 4.02
N VAL A 97 -22.45 0.40 2.97
CA VAL A 97 -22.91 1.06 1.73
C VAL A 97 -22.60 0.20 0.50
N ASP A 98 -23.41 0.33 -0.52
CA ASP A 98 -23.07 -0.17 -1.85
C ASP A 98 -22.19 0.89 -2.53
N VAL A 99 -20.95 0.51 -2.88
CA VAL A 99 -19.94 1.45 -3.39
C VAL A 99 -20.32 2.02 -4.76
N GLU A 100 -21.17 1.32 -5.53
CA GLU A 100 -21.55 1.74 -6.88
C GLU A 100 -22.80 2.62 -6.90
N THR A 101 -23.72 2.41 -5.95
CA THR A 101 -25.04 3.04 -6.00
C THR A 101 -25.27 4.08 -4.92
N ALA A 102 -24.60 3.98 -3.76
CA ALA A 102 -24.81 4.91 -2.65
C ALA A 102 -24.32 6.33 -3.01
N ALA A 103 -25.12 7.33 -2.69
CA ALA A 103 -24.74 8.74 -2.82
C ALA A 103 -23.92 9.18 -1.59
N ILE A 104 -22.61 8.97 -1.65
CA ILE A 104 -21.67 9.37 -0.59
C ILE A 104 -21.23 10.81 -0.82
N ALA A 105 -21.27 11.65 0.23
CA ALA A 105 -20.73 13.00 0.18
C ALA A 105 -19.86 13.29 1.41
N VAL A 106 -18.80 14.09 1.23
CA VAL A 106 -17.92 14.60 2.27
C VAL A 106 -18.01 16.12 2.26
N ASP A 107 -18.32 16.73 3.40
CA ASP A 107 -18.56 18.17 3.54
C ASP A 107 -19.58 18.71 2.49
N GLY A 108 -20.62 17.94 2.22
CA GLY A 108 -21.66 18.27 1.24
C GLY A 108 -21.25 18.09 -0.23
N ARG A 109 -20.01 17.72 -0.52
CA ARG A 109 -19.53 17.45 -1.88
C ARG A 109 -19.62 15.97 -2.20
N ARG A 110 -20.28 15.61 -3.30
CA ARG A 110 -20.43 14.23 -3.74
C ARG A 110 -19.05 13.62 -4.04
N VAL A 111 -18.79 12.45 -3.46
CA VAL A 111 -17.62 11.64 -3.77
C VAL A 111 -17.92 10.82 -5.02
N THR A 112 -17.09 10.97 -6.03
CA THR A 112 -17.12 10.16 -7.24
C THR A 112 -15.89 9.26 -7.29
N ALA A 113 -16.00 8.14 -7.97
CA ALA A 113 -14.83 7.27 -8.18
C ALA A 113 -13.76 8.03 -8.97
N GLU A 114 -12.56 8.10 -8.40
CA GLU A 114 -11.41 8.69 -9.10
C GLU A 114 -10.90 7.77 -10.21
N LYS A 115 -10.27 8.39 -11.22
CA LYS A 115 -9.59 7.65 -12.27
C LYS A 115 -8.52 6.74 -11.63
N ARG A 116 -8.51 5.47 -12.03
CA ARG A 116 -7.50 4.51 -11.56
C ARG A 116 -6.12 4.91 -12.07
N VAL A 117 -5.16 4.94 -11.17
CA VAL A 117 -3.77 5.30 -11.43
C VAL A 117 -2.88 4.13 -11.01
N TYR A 118 -1.93 3.79 -11.87
CA TYR A 118 -0.95 2.73 -11.64
C TYR A 118 0.43 3.26 -12.01
N LEU A 119 1.32 3.33 -11.03
CA LEU A 119 2.68 3.85 -11.21
C LEU A 119 3.70 2.82 -10.81
N MET A 120 4.83 2.82 -11.49
CA MET A 120 6.03 2.10 -11.10
C MET A 120 7.11 3.10 -10.69
N LEU A 121 7.68 2.89 -9.53
CA LEU A 121 8.85 3.60 -9.01
C LEU A 121 10.05 2.64 -9.03
N ASN A 122 11.20 3.08 -9.52
CA ASN A 122 12.48 2.47 -9.18
C ASN A 122 12.97 3.05 -7.85
N LYS A 123 12.54 2.43 -6.75
CA LYS A 123 12.86 2.90 -5.40
C LYS A 123 14.37 2.92 -5.14
N PRO A 124 14.97 4.07 -4.83
CA PRO A 124 16.36 4.11 -4.39
C PRO A 124 16.52 3.56 -2.96
N ARG A 125 17.74 3.16 -2.63
CA ARG A 125 18.12 2.82 -1.24
C ARG A 125 17.99 4.05 -0.34
N GLY A 126 17.60 3.84 0.92
CA GLY A 126 17.55 4.92 1.91
C GLY A 126 16.14 5.45 2.20
N LEU A 127 15.19 5.29 1.29
CA LEU A 127 13.81 5.72 1.50
C LEU A 127 12.99 4.67 2.26
N VAL A 128 12.14 5.12 3.19
CA VAL A 128 11.18 4.25 3.88
C VAL A 128 9.85 4.20 3.13
N THR A 129 9.21 3.01 3.10
CA THR A 129 7.92 2.82 2.43
C THR A 129 6.79 3.14 3.42
N THR A 130 6.57 4.42 3.64
CA THR A 130 5.48 4.97 4.46
C THR A 130 5.08 6.34 3.95
N ARG A 131 3.82 6.75 4.16
CA ARG A 131 3.36 8.11 3.86
C ARG A 131 3.85 9.10 4.91
N HIS A 132 3.86 8.70 6.17
CA HIS A 132 4.33 9.50 7.28
C HIS A 132 5.36 8.72 8.08
N ASP A 133 6.51 9.35 8.34
CA ASP A 133 7.55 8.77 9.17
C ASP A 133 7.74 9.61 10.45
N PRO A 134 7.46 9.06 11.65
CA PRO A 134 7.59 9.81 12.90
C PRO A 134 9.02 10.29 13.19
N GLN A 135 10.04 9.69 12.54
CA GLN A 135 11.45 10.07 12.69
C GLN A 135 11.91 11.08 11.62
N GLY A 136 11.02 11.56 10.75
CA GLY A 136 11.35 12.51 9.69
C GLY A 136 12.30 11.97 8.62
N ARG A 137 12.45 10.64 8.50
CA ARG A 137 13.28 10.05 7.44
C ARG A 137 12.64 10.23 6.08
N PRO A 138 13.44 10.38 5.00
CA PRO A 138 12.90 10.47 3.65
C PRO A 138 12.10 9.24 3.28
N THR A 139 10.99 9.47 2.58
CA THR A 139 10.01 8.42 2.22
C THR A 139 9.95 8.20 0.72
N VAL A 140 9.31 7.12 0.31
CA VAL A 140 9.05 6.83 -1.11
C VAL A 140 8.14 7.87 -1.77
N TYR A 141 7.41 8.67 -0.98
CA TYR A 141 6.55 9.74 -1.50
C TYR A 141 7.34 10.95 -1.98
N ASP A 142 8.59 11.12 -1.54
CA ASP A 142 9.47 12.19 -2.05
C ASP A 142 9.76 12.00 -3.55
N CYS A 143 9.74 10.75 -4.04
CA CYS A 143 9.84 10.44 -5.47
C CYS A 143 8.56 10.73 -6.25
N LEU A 144 7.43 10.95 -5.59
CA LEU A 144 6.13 11.26 -6.20
C LEU A 144 5.82 12.76 -6.18
N ALA A 145 6.73 13.58 -5.70
CA ALA A 145 6.55 15.03 -5.63
C ALA A 145 6.26 15.61 -7.03
N GLY A 146 5.25 16.48 -7.11
CA GLY A 146 4.81 17.06 -8.39
C GLY A 146 3.86 16.20 -9.22
N LEU A 147 3.51 15.00 -8.77
CA LEU A 147 2.44 14.22 -9.38
C LEU A 147 1.10 14.60 -8.73
N ASP A 148 0.22 15.15 -9.56
CA ASP A 148 -1.10 15.65 -9.11
C ASP A 148 -2.10 14.48 -8.97
N HIS A 149 -1.93 13.68 -7.92
CA HIS A 149 -2.79 12.53 -7.63
C HIS A 149 -3.23 12.51 -6.17
N THR A 150 -4.52 12.44 -5.94
CA THR A 150 -5.17 12.63 -4.65
C THR A 150 -4.79 11.58 -3.61
N HIS A 151 -4.85 10.30 -3.94
CA HIS A 151 -4.51 9.25 -2.96
C HIS A 151 -3.86 8.03 -3.60
N LEU A 152 -2.52 8.00 -3.61
CA LEU A 152 -1.75 6.83 -4.02
C LEU A 152 -1.20 6.07 -2.81
N SER A 153 -1.27 4.76 -2.85
CA SER A 153 -0.67 3.87 -1.85
C SER A 153 0.33 2.92 -2.52
N PRO A 154 1.43 2.59 -1.85
CA PRO A 154 2.35 1.58 -2.36
C PRO A 154 1.70 0.20 -2.29
N VAL A 155 1.95 -0.62 -3.30
CA VAL A 155 1.56 -2.03 -3.35
C VAL A 155 2.64 -2.85 -2.63
N GLY A 156 2.42 -3.08 -1.36
CA GLY A 156 3.40 -3.69 -0.47
C GLY A 156 4.52 -2.73 -0.08
N ARG A 157 5.62 -3.29 0.38
CA ARG A 157 6.75 -2.52 0.89
C ARG A 157 8.07 -3.07 0.39
N LEU A 158 9.05 -2.18 0.30
CA LEU A 158 10.47 -2.49 0.27
C LEU A 158 11.13 -1.83 1.48
N ASP A 159 12.04 -2.55 2.14
CA ASP A 159 12.80 -2.03 3.28
C ASP A 159 13.62 -0.80 2.88
N LYS A 160 14.04 0.01 3.87
CA LYS A 160 14.92 1.17 3.67
C LYS A 160 16.19 0.81 2.89
N ALA A 161 16.78 -0.36 3.20
CA ALA A 161 18.00 -0.85 2.55
C ALA A 161 17.76 -1.61 1.23
N SER A 162 16.51 -1.77 0.79
CA SER A 162 16.14 -2.45 -0.45
C SER A 162 15.83 -1.44 -1.55
N GLU A 163 16.04 -1.86 -2.79
CA GLU A 163 15.94 -1.03 -4.00
C GLU A 163 14.96 -1.64 -5.02
N GLY A 164 14.61 -0.88 -6.06
CA GLY A 164 13.98 -1.39 -7.27
C GLY A 164 12.48 -1.21 -7.35
N LEU A 165 11.81 -2.08 -8.06
CA LEU A 165 10.42 -1.97 -8.47
C LEU A 165 9.48 -1.90 -7.29
N LEU A 166 8.81 -0.76 -7.13
CA LEU A 166 7.72 -0.54 -6.18
C LEU A 166 6.53 0.06 -6.93
N LEU A 167 5.37 -0.57 -6.81
CA LEU A 167 4.14 -0.07 -7.42
C LEU A 167 3.38 0.86 -6.49
N PHE A 168 2.67 1.83 -7.08
CA PHE A 168 1.71 2.69 -6.41
C PHE A 168 0.38 2.69 -7.16
N THR A 169 -0.72 2.74 -6.43
CA THR A 169 -2.06 2.81 -7.03
C THR A 169 -3.08 3.37 -6.03
N ASN A 170 -4.19 3.90 -6.56
CA ASN A 170 -5.43 4.17 -5.83
C ASN A 170 -6.45 3.02 -5.98
N ASP A 171 -6.12 1.94 -6.71
CA ASP A 171 -6.93 0.75 -6.86
C ASP A 171 -6.60 -0.28 -5.77
N THR A 172 -7.37 -0.24 -4.68
CA THR A 172 -7.15 -1.13 -3.53
C THR A 172 -7.40 -2.61 -3.84
N GLU A 173 -8.25 -2.92 -4.82
CA GLU A 173 -8.53 -4.31 -5.23
C GLU A 173 -7.37 -4.89 -6.04
N PHE A 174 -6.81 -4.09 -6.93
CA PHE A 174 -5.59 -4.44 -7.66
C PHE A 174 -4.41 -4.64 -6.71
N ALA A 175 -4.22 -3.70 -5.77
CA ALA A 175 -3.15 -3.79 -4.79
C ALA A 175 -3.27 -5.07 -3.95
N GLN A 176 -4.47 -5.36 -3.45
CA GLN A 176 -4.72 -6.55 -2.64
C GLN A 176 -4.48 -7.84 -3.43
N ALA A 177 -4.93 -7.91 -4.68
CA ALA A 177 -4.73 -9.09 -5.51
C ALA A 177 -3.25 -9.41 -5.74
N LEU A 178 -2.39 -8.41 -5.89
CA LEU A 178 -0.94 -8.60 -6.05
C LEU A 178 -0.22 -8.96 -4.74
N LEU A 179 -0.82 -8.62 -3.60
CA LEU A 179 -0.25 -8.87 -2.27
C LEU A 179 -0.75 -10.17 -1.65
N ASP A 180 -1.84 -10.71 -2.14
CA ASP A 180 -2.44 -11.93 -1.63
C ASP A 180 -1.52 -13.13 -1.91
N PRO A 181 -1.07 -13.85 -0.86
CA PRO A 181 -0.22 -15.03 -1.05
C PRO A 181 -0.87 -16.12 -1.91
N GLU A 182 -2.20 -16.23 -1.91
CA GLU A 182 -2.94 -17.23 -2.67
C GLU A 182 -2.86 -17.01 -4.19
N THR A 183 -2.52 -15.80 -4.64
CA THR A 183 -2.36 -15.51 -6.07
C THR A 183 -1.00 -15.93 -6.62
N HIS A 184 -0.05 -16.28 -5.76
CA HIS A 184 1.31 -16.72 -6.11
C HIS A 184 2.03 -15.80 -7.11
N VAL A 185 1.69 -14.50 -7.14
CA VAL A 185 2.37 -13.54 -8.01
C VAL A 185 3.84 -13.44 -7.62
N ALA A 186 4.71 -13.96 -8.46
CA ALA A 186 6.13 -14.03 -8.20
C ALA A 186 6.78 -12.64 -8.10
N LYS A 187 7.79 -12.50 -7.27
CA LYS A 187 8.65 -11.32 -7.14
C LYS A 187 10.10 -11.76 -7.31
N THR A 188 10.80 -11.21 -8.29
CA THR A 188 12.19 -11.56 -8.57
C THR A 188 13.12 -10.48 -8.04
N TYR A 189 14.19 -10.93 -7.42
CA TYR A 189 15.18 -10.07 -6.79
C TYR A 189 16.58 -10.40 -7.30
N HIS A 190 17.37 -9.36 -7.58
CA HIS A 190 18.83 -9.49 -7.71
C HIS A 190 19.47 -9.17 -6.36
N VAL A 191 20.25 -10.10 -5.85
CA VAL A 191 20.81 -10.07 -4.50
C VAL A 191 22.31 -10.15 -4.56
N GLN A 192 23.01 -9.11 -4.09
CA GLN A 192 24.46 -9.16 -3.93
C GLN A 192 24.78 -9.70 -2.54
N VAL A 193 25.64 -10.72 -2.50
CA VAL A 193 26.12 -11.35 -1.27
C VAL A 193 27.63 -11.17 -1.12
N ASP A 194 28.12 -11.32 0.11
CA ASP A 194 29.51 -11.00 0.50
C ASP A 194 30.55 -12.08 0.16
N ARG A 195 30.11 -13.17 -0.46
CA ARG A 195 30.99 -14.31 -0.79
C ARG A 195 30.58 -14.98 -2.09
N HIS A 196 31.41 -15.92 -2.56
CA HIS A 196 31.05 -16.86 -3.60
C HIS A 196 29.98 -17.83 -3.07
N VAL A 197 29.12 -18.28 -3.96
CA VAL A 197 27.97 -19.14 -3.62
C VAL A 197 28.04 -20.37 -4.52
N ASP A 198 28.09 -21.53 -3.90
CA ASP A 198 28.03 -22.82 -4.57
C ASP A 198 26.59 -23.30 -4.80
N VAL A 199 26.46 -24.42 -5.50
CA VAL A 199 25.16 -25.03 -5.79
C VAL A 199 24.42 -25.43 -4.50
N ALA A 200 25.15 -25.87 -3.45
CA ALA A 200 24.54 -26.30 -2.20
C ALA A 200 23.79 -25.16 -1.51
N VAL A 201 24.29 -23.93 -1.55
CA VAL A 201 23.60 -22.75 -1.02
C VAL A 201 22.32 -22.45 -1.81
N LEU A 202 22.37 -22.54 -3.15
CA LEU A 202 21.19 -22.32 -3.99
C LEU A 202 20.10 -23.38 -3.72
N GLU A 203 20.50 -24.63 -3.58
CA GLU A 203 19.61 -25.73 -3.20
C GLU A 203 19.02 -25.53 -1.80
N ALA A 204 19.81 -25.09 -0.82
CA ALA A 204 19.35 -24.80 0.52
C ALA A 204 18.30 -23.67 0.54
N LEU A 205 18.48 -22.61 -0.26
CA LEU A 205 17.51 -21.53 -0.42
C LEU A 205 16.18 -22.05 -1.00
N MET A 206 16.22 -22.98 -1.94
CA MET A 206 15.02 -23.57 -2.58
C MET A 206 14.38 -24.65 -1.71
N ALA A 207 15.17 -25.47 -1.02
CA ALA A 207 14.67 -26.44 -0.05
C ALA A 207 13.99 -25.76 1.14
N GLY A 208 14.47 -24.57 1.49
CA GLY A 208 13.97 -23.74 2.56
C GLY A 208 14.74 -23.89 3.87
N VAL A 209 14.71 -22.85 4.65
CA VAL A 209 15.40 -22.71 5.94
C VAL A 209 14.40 -22.32 7.04
N ARG A 210 14.76 -22.60 8.29
CA ARG A 210 13.99 -22.16 9.46
C ARG A 210 14.70 -20.99 10.13
N HIS A 211 13.97 -19.90 10.34
CA HIS A 211 14.41 -18.73 11.07
C HIS A 211 13.32 -18.30 12.05
N ASP A 212 13.63 -18.23 13.34
CA ASP A 212 12.68 -17.84 14.41
C ASP A 212 11.35 -18.63 14.35
N GLY A 213 11.42 -19.94 14.10
CA GLY A 213 10.27 -20.82 14.01
C GLY A 213 9.52 -20.78 12.66
N GLU A 214 9.76 -19.78 11.82
CA GLU A 214 9.17 -19.70 10.50
C GLU A 214 9.96 -20.50 9.46
N PHE A 215 9.25 -21.19 8.58
CA PHE A 215 9.84 -21.85 7.41
C PHE A 215 9.81 -20.88 6.21
N LEU A 216 10.97 -20.59 5.65
CA LEU A 216 11.18 -19.64 4.56
C LEU A 216 11.85 -20.38 3.39
N ARG A 217 11.34 -20.18 2.18
CA ARG A 217 11.95 -20.77 0.98
C ARG A 217 11.89 -19.83 -0.21
N ALA A 218 12.80 -20.00 -1.13
CA ALA A 218 12.73 -19.42 -2.46
C ALA A 218 12.02 -20.39 -3.43
N ARG A 219 11.25 -19.86 -4.35
CA ARG A 219 10.72 -20.65 -5.47
C ARG A 219 11.84 -21.05 -6.43
N ARG A 220 12.77 -20.10 -6.68
CA ARG A 220 13.96 -20.29 -7.51
C ARG A 220 15.11 -19.49 -6.93
N ALA A 221 16.31 -20.02 -7.04
CA ALA A 221 17.56 -19.33 -6.74
C ALA A 221 18.60 -19.73 -7.79
N ASN A 222 19.21 -18.74 -8.43
CA ASN A 222 20.24 -18.93 -9.45
C ASN A 222 21.42 -18.02 -9.18
N LEU A 223 22.63 -18.46 -9.56
CA LEU A 223 23.78 -17.61 -9.63
C LEU A 223 23.71 -16.77 -10.93
N LEU A 224 23.73 -15.45 -10.83
CA LEU A 224 23.76 -14.56 -11.98
C LEU A 224 25.18 -14.28 -12.46
N ARG A 225 26.06 -13.98 -11.52
CA ARG A 225 27.49 -13.70 -11.79
C ARG A 225 28.30 -13.74 -10.51
N GLU A 226 29.56 -14.01 -10.65
CA GLU A 226 30.56 -13.90 -9.59
C GLU A 226 31.46 -12.68 -9.82
N GLY A 227 31.84 -12.01 -8.72
CA GLY A 227 32.87 -11.00 -8.67
C GLY A 227 34.11 -11.51 -7.93
N GLY A 228 35.09 -10.66 -7.68
CA GLY A 228 36.29 -11.07 -6.99
C GLY A 228 36.11 -11.56 -5.55
N ARG A 229 35.13 -11.04 -4.83
CA ARG A 229 34.85 -11.39 -3.42
C ARG A 229 33.33 -11.56 -3.11
N ASN A 230 32.49 -11.39 -4.11
CA ASN A 230 31.04 -11.40 -3.93
C ASN A 230 30.37 -12.09 -5.11
N ALA A 231 29.12 -12.45 -4.93
CA ALA A 231 28.28 -12.99 -5.99
C ALA A 231 26.97 -12.20 -6.10
N TRP A 232 26.35 -12.30 -7.26
CA TRP A 232 24.98 -11.85 -7.49
C TRP A 232 24.10 -13.06 -7.76
N LEU A 233 23.01 -13.14 -7.01
CA LEU A 233 21.99 -14.16 -7.13
C LEU A 233 20.71 -13.56 -7.71
N GLU A 234 19.98 -14.37 -8.46
CA GLU A 234 18.58 -14.13 -8.76
C GLU A 234 17.73 -15.02 -7.86
N ILE A 235 16.87 -14.41 -7.07
CA ILE A 235 15.98 -15.12 -6.14
C ILE A 235 14.54 -14.74 -6.45
N GLU A 236 13.71 -15.77 -6.68
CA GLU A 236 12.27 -15.60 -6.92
C GLU A 236 11.47 -16.08 -5.70
N LEU A 237 10.52 -15.23 -5.24
CA LEU A 237 9.61 -15.52 -4.16
C LEU A 237 8.16 -15.43 -4.66
N GLU A 238 7.29 -16.33 -4.21
CA GLU A 238 5.82 -16.25 -4.41
C GLU A 238 5.13 -15.50 -3.27
N GLU A 239 5.73 -15.46 -2.11
CA GLU A 239 5.29 -14.76 -0.92
C GLU A 239 6.15 -13.50 -0.66
N GLY A 240 5.77 -12.71 0.33
CA GLY A 240 6.50 -11.47 0.67
C GLY A 240 6.61 -11.30 2.18
N ARG A 241 7.16 -12.29 2.89
CA ARG A 241 7.36 -12.21 4.34
C ARG A 241 8.38 -11.14 4.69
N ASN A 242 8.25 -10.60 5.89
CA ASN A 242 9.16 -9.56 6.36
C ASN A 242 10.62 -10.01 6.23
N ARG A 243 11.42 -9.25 5.47
CA ARG A 243 12.87 -9.45 5.26
C ARG A 243 13.26 -10.88 4.87
N GLN A 244 12.39 -11.61 4.15
CA GLN A 244 12.51 -13.04 3.88
C GLN A 244 13.89 -13.43 3.33
N ILE A 245 14.34 -12.81 2.24
CA ILE A 245 15.64 -13.13 1.62
C ILE A 245 16.79 -12.89 2.60
N ARG A 246 16.77 -11.76 3.34
CA ARG A 246 17.83 -11.46 4.32
C ARG A 246 17.89 -12.46 5.45
N ARG A 247 16.74 -12.91 5.94
CA ARG A 247 16.63 -13.94 7.00
C ARG A 247 17.09 -15.31 6.49
N MET A 248 16.76 -15.65 5.24
CA MET A 248 17.22 -16.91 4.63
C MET A 248 18.74 -16.94 4.48
N LEU A 249 19.33 -15.84 4.01
CA LEU A 249 20.78 -15.71 3.88
C LEU A 249 21.51 -15.70 5.25
N GLU A 250 20.91 -15.07 6.25
CA GLU A 250 21.41 -15.03 7.63
C GLU A 250 21.54 -16.42 8.24
N VAL A 251 20.55 -17.32 8.03
CA VAL A 251 20.62 -18.73 8.45
C VAL A 251 21.80 -19.48 7.81
N LEU A 252 22.18 -19.08 6.59
CA LEU A 252 23.30 -19.67 5.85
C LEU A 252 24.63 -18.93 6.11
N ASP A 253 24.65 -18.01 7.10
CA ASP A 253 25.82 -17.17 7.41
C ASP A 253 26.32 -16.36 6.21
N ILE A 254 25.40 -15.80 5.39
CA ILE A 254 25.69 -15.02 4.20
C ILE A 254 25.15 -13.60 4.38
N ALA A 255 26.02 -12.58 4.22
CA ALA A 255 25.57 -11.20 4.32
C ALA A 255 24.96 -10.70 3.00
N CYS A 256 23.74 -10.15 3.09
CA CYS A 256 23.07 -9.49 1.97
C CYS A 256 23.54 -8.03 1.84
N LEU A 257 24.42 -7.76 0.90
CA LEU A 257 25.00 -6.43 0.63
C LEU A 257 24.02 -5.51 -0.10
N ARG A 258 23.35 -6.02 -1.13
CA ARG A 258 22.31 -5.30 -1.89
C ARG A 258 21.13 -6.21 -2.20
N LEU A 259 19.94 -5.61 -2.24
CA LEU A 259 18.70 -6.30 -2.58
C LEU A 259 17.87 -5.39 -3.49
N LEU A 260 17.74 -5.80 -4.74
CA LEU A 260 17.04 -5.07 -5.79
C LEU A 260 15.87 -5.90 -6.31
N ARG A 261 14.63 -5.45 -6.14
CA ARG A 261 13.49 -6.11 -6.80
C ARG A 261 13.43 -5.70 -8.26
N VAL A 262 13.61 -6.67 -9.15
CA VAL A 262 13.68 -6.44 -10.60
C VAL A 262 12.38 -6.75 -11.33
N SER A 263 11.50 -7.56 -10.73
CA SER A 263 10.18 -7.80 -11.32
C SER A 263 9.08 -8.12 -10.29
N ILE A 264 7.84 -7.93 -10.71
CA ILE A 264 6.61 -8.44 -10.07
C ILE A 264 5.79 -9.12 -11.16
N GLY A 265 5.61 -10.45 -11.06
CA GLY A 265 5.01 -11.23 -12.11
C GLY A 265 5.75 -11.04 -13.44
N ASN A 266 5.01 -10.64 -14.46
CA ASN A 266 5.53 -10.34 -15.80
C ASN A 266 5.97 -8.88 -16.00
N LEU A 267 5.84 -8.03 -15.00
CA LEU A 267 6.29 -6.64 -15.05
C LEU A 267 7.74 -6.52 -14.62
N ALA A 268 8.62 -6.20 -15.55
CA ALA A 268 10.03 -5.95 -15.27
C ALA A 268 10.29 -4.46 -14.94
N LEU A 269 11.29 -4.20 -14.11
CA LEU A 269 11.78 -2.85 -13.82
C LEU A 269 12.32 -2.17 -15.08
N GLY A 270 13.00 -2.94 -15.95
CA GLY A 270 13.65 -2.41 -17.15
C GLY A 270 14.73 -1.38 -16.82
N ASP A 271 14.87 -0.42 -17.72
CA ASP A 271 15.88 0.65 -17.66
C ASP A 271 15.39 1.91 -16.92
N LEU A 272 14.31 1.79 -16.13
CA LEU A 272 13.81 2.93 -15.34
C LEU A 272 14.89 3.41 -14.37
N GLU A 273 15.28 4.67 -14.47
CA GLU A 273 16.32 5.26 -13.63
C GLU A 273 15.94 5.24 -12.14
N LYS A 274 16.94 5.25 -11.26
CA LYS A 274 16.73 5.28 -9.80
C LYS A 274 16.01 6.57 -9.38
N GLY A 275 14.95 6.42 -8.60
CA GLY A 275 14.09 7.51 -8.17
C GLY A 275 13.05 7.93 -9.21
N ALA A 276 13.18 7.46 -10.44
CA ALA A 276 12.21 7.78 -11.49
C ALA A 276 10.89 7.00 -11.31
N VAL A 277 9.81 7.65 -11.73
CA VAL A 277 8.45 7.12 -11.69
C VAL A 277 7.88 7.16 -13.10
N ARG A 278 7.17 6.11 -13.50
CA ARG A 278 6.38 6.10 -14.72
C ARG A 278 5.00 5.47 -14.52
N PRO A 279 4.00 5.88 -15.30
CA PRO A 279 2.75 5.13 -15.35
C PRO A 279 2.95 3.74 -15.96
N LEU A 280 2.12 2.78 -15.52
CA LEU A 280 2.00 1.50 -16.20
C LEU A 280 1.15 1.65 -17.44
N THR A 281 1.49 0.90 -18.48
CA THR A 281 0.65 0.76 -19.67
C THR A 281 -0.58 -0.11 -19.37
N GLU A 282 -1.62 0.00 -20.15
CA GLU A 282 -2.81 -0.86 -20.02
C GLU A 282 -2.48 -2.35 -20.15
N ALA A 283 -1.53 -2.70 -21.02
CA ALA A 283 -1.06 -4.07 -21.20
C ALA A 283 -0.36 -4.61 -19.95
N GLU A 284 0.46 -3.80 -19.28
CA GLU A 284 1.12 -4.15 -18.02
C GLU A 284 0.10 -4.37 -16.89
N VAL A 285 -0.87 -3.46 -16.75
CA VAL A 285 -1.95 -3.59 -15.77
C VAL A 285 -2.78 -4.84 -16.04
N ALA A 286 -3.18 -5.07 -17.29
CA ALA A 286 -3.94 -6.26 -17.67
C ALA A 286 -3.15 -7.55 -17.44
N GLY A 287 -1.84 -7.54 -17.71
CA GLY A 287 -0.93 -8.66 -17.43
C GLY A 287 -0.88 -9.02 -15.96
N LEU A 288 -0.70 -8.03 -15.09
CA LEU A 288 -0.69 -8.22 -13.64
C LEU A 288 -2.05 -8.70 -13.10
N ARG A 289 -3.17 -8.18 -13.61
CA ARG A 289 -4.52 -8.62 -13.24
C ARG A 289 -4.75 -10.08 -13.57
N ARG A 290 -4.33 -10.54 -14.77
CA ARG A 290 -4.46 -11.95 -15.16
C ARG A 290 -3.67 -12.86 -14.24
N LEU A 291 -2.43 -12.50 -13.88
CA LEU A 291 -1.59 -13.28 -12.96
C LEU A 291 -2.21 -13.37 -11.56
N ALA A 292 -2.87 -12.32 -11.11
CA ALA A 292 -3.55 -12.30 -9.82
C ALA A 292 -4.96 -12.95 -9.85
N GLY A 293 -5.32 -13.67 -10.92
CA GLY A 293 -6.62 -14.37 -11.06
C GLY A 293 -7.81 -13.43 -11.19
N LYS A 294 -7.58 -12.13 -11.49
CA LYS A 294 -8.62 -11.13 -11.70
C LYS A 294 -8.58 -10.66 -13.15
N THR A 295 -9.25 -11.41 -14.02
CA THR A 295 -9.55 -10.94 -15.37
C THR A 295 -10.43 -9.69 -15.27
N ALA A 296 -10.11 -8.67 -16.07
CA ALA A 296 -10.96 -7.48 -16.16
C ALA A 296 -12.39 -7.92 -16.59
N LEU A 297 -13.37 -7.49 -15.83
CA LEU A 297 -14.76 -7.47 -16.29
C LEU A 297 -14.96 -6.32 -17.25
#